data_a4e9259ee35e6c77765c8ce8bd3143d1
#
_entry.id   a4e9259ee35e6c77765c8ce8bd3143d1
#
_cell.length_a   1.000
_cell.length_b   1.000
_cell.length_c   1.000
_cell.angle_alpha   90.00
_cell.angle_beta   90.00
_cell.angle_gamma   90.00
#
_symmetry.space_group_name_H-M   'P 1'
#
loop_
_entity.id
_entity.type
_entity.pdbx_description
1 polymer ?
#
loop_
_entity_poly.entity_id
_entity_poly.type
_entity_poly.pdbx_seq_one_letter_code
_entity_poly.pdbx_strand_id
1 'polypeptide(L)'
;QQGHEQAGMRPAVVLSLKLYNRKAGLALICPITNQVKNYPFEVKIPSELEISGAVLADQVKSLDWKARNAEFIIKMPAIVMNEIFAKVQTLLQ
;
A
#
# COMPACT_ATOMS: atom_id res chain seq x y z
N GLN A 1 17.98 -0.01 -1.19
CA GLN A 1 18.10 0.13 -1.28
C GLN A 1 18.07 0.04 -1.60
N GLN A 2 17.84 -0.26 -1.48
CA GLN A 2 17.87 -0.34 -1.57
C GLN A 2 17.71 -0.65 -1.30
N GLY A 3 17.39 -1.01 -0.97
CA GLY A 3 17.40 -1.32 -0.61
C GLY A 3 17.28 -1.46 -0.11
N HIS A 4 17.32 -1.75 0.29
CA HIS A 4 17.52 -1.65 0.95
C HIS A 4 17.52 -1.28 1.50
N GLU A 5 17.66 -1.48 1.88
CA GLU A 5 17.55 -0.77 2.45
C GLU A 5 17.55 -0.05 2.41
N GLN A 6 17.47 -0.62 2.61
CA GLN A 6 17.72 0.64 2.81
C GLN A 6 16.70 1.56 3.36
N ALA A 7 17.03 2.39 4.24
CA ALA A 7 16.21 3.38 4.85
C ALA A 7 15.42 4.15 3.79
N GLY A 8 14.16 4.37 3.98
CA GLY A 8 13.32 5.07 3.02
C GLY A 8 12.65 4.19 1.99
N MET A 9 13.09 2.96 1.84
CA MET A 9 12.46 2.01 0.94
C MET A 9 11.47 1.18 1.74
N ARG A 10 10.20 1.47 1.56
CA ARG A 10 9.12 0.78 2.27
C ARG A 10 8.06 0.31 1.31
N PRO A 11 7.50 -0.88 1.51
CA PRO A 11 6.42 -1.34 0.67
C PRO A 11 5.13 -0.60 0.98
N ALA A 12 4.32 -0.44 -0.05
CA ALA A 12 3.01 0.21 0.07
C ALA A 12 2.09 -0.36 -0.99
N VAL A 13 0.80 -0.30 -0.72
CA VAL A 13 -0.21 -0.73 -1.70
C VAL A 13 -0.74 0.51 -2.40
N VAL A 14 -0.77 0.47 -3.72
CA VAL A 14 -1.31 1.56 -4.54
C VAL A 14 -2.82 1.37 -4.68
N LEU A 15 -3.58 2.37 -4.30
CA LEU A 15 -5.04 2.34 -4.35
C LEU A 15 -5.59 3.02 -5.61
N SER A 16 -4.87 3.99 -6.14
CA SER A 16 -5.36 4.79 -7.26
C SER A 16 -5.12 4.10 -8.59
N LEU A 17 -5.89 4.51 -9.59
CA LEU A 17 -5.81 3.92 -10.92
C LEU A 17 -4.53 4.32 -11.63
N LYS A 18 -4.03 3.42 -12.48
CA LYS A 18 -2.82 3.67 -13.27
C LYS A 18 -2.91 4.96 -14.07
N LEU A 19 -4.08 5.23 -14.65
CA LEU A 19 -4.25 6.43 -15.46
C LEU A 19 -4.05 7.68 -14.63
N TYR A 20 -4.63 7.72 -13.44
CA TYR A 20 -4.43 8.83 -12.52
C TYR A 20 -2.96 8.96 -12.16
N ASN A 21 -2.34 7.86 -11.77
CA ASN A 21 -0.94 7.86 -11.32
C ASN A 21 -0.03 8.41 -12.40
N ARG A 22 -0.28 8.01 -13.65
CA ARG A 22 0.54 8.43 -14.78
C ARG A 22 0.35 9.91 -15.09
N LYS A 23 -0.89 10.39 -15.07
CA LYS A 23 -1.19 11.78 -15.41
C LYS A 23 -0.79 12.75 -14.30
N ALA A 24 -1.06 12.39 -13.06
CA ALA A 24 -0.80 13.27 -11.93
C ALA A 24 0.64 13.21 -11.44
N GLY A 25 1.35 12.12 -11.72
CA GLY A 25 2.66 11.89 -11.13
C GLY A 25 2.58 11.53 -9.65
N LEU A 26 1.38 11.27 -9.16
CA LEU A 26 1.12 10.94 -7.78
C LEU A 26 0.40 9.60 -7.71
N ALA A 27 0.41 8.98 -6.55
CA ALA A 27 -0.38 7.79 -6.29
C ALA A 27 -0.94 7.86 -4.88
N LEU A 28 -2.16 7.37 -4.70
CA LEU A 28 -2.71 7.18 -3.37
C LEU A 28 -2.26 5.82 -2.87
N ILE A 29 -1.66 5.79 -1.69
CA ILE A 29 -1.09 4.55 -1.16
C ILE A 29 -1.50 4.34 0.29
N CYS A 30 -1.43 3.07 0.72
CA CYS A 30 -1.44 2.71 2.12
C CYS A 30 -0.13 1.98 2.43
N PRO A 31 0.54 2.33 3.52
CA PRO A 31 1.79 1.65 3.88
C PRO A 31 1.54 0.23 4.37
N ILE A 32 2.57 -0.60 4.27
CA ILE A 32 2.56 -1.97 4.77
C ILE A 32 3.50 -2.02 5.97
N THR A 33 3.05 -2.65 7.06
CA THR A 33 3.86 -2.80 8.26
C THR A 33 4.17 -4.27 8.51
N ASN A 34 5.36 -4.53 9.01
CA ASN A 34 5.72 -5.86 9.50
C ASN A 34 5.29 -6.07 10.95
N GLN A 35 4.91 -5.00 11.63
CA GLN A 35 4.51 -5.09 13.04
C GLN A 35 2.99 -5.17 13.12
N VAL A 36 2.45 -6.37 12.90
CA VAL A 36 1.01 -6.61 12.91
C VAL A 36 0.51 -6.60 14.34
N LYS A 37 -0.46 -5.73 14.62
CA LYS A 37 -1.01 -5.55 15.96
C LYS A 37 -2.47 -5.98 16.08
N ASN A 38 -3.03 -6.54 15.00
CA ASN A 38 -4.44 -6.91 14.92
C ASN A 38 -5.39 -5.72 15.14
N TYR A 39 -4.92 -4.58 14.70
CA TYR A 39 -5.68 -3.34 14.72
C TYR A 39 -6.81 -3.43 13.68
N PRO A 40 -8.01 -2.90 13.97
CA PRO A 40 -9.16 -3.07 13.06
C PRO A 40 -8.95 -2.60 11.64
N PHE A 41 -8.09 -1.61 11.40
CA PHE A 41 -7.84 -1.11 10.05
C PHE A 41 -6.66 -1.77 9.37
N GLU A 42 -6.05 -2.76 9.99
CA GLU A 42 -5.04 -3.57 9.34
C GLU A 42 -5.70 -4.59 8.43
N VAL A 43 -5.16 -4.74 7.23
CA VAL A 43 -5.57 -5.79 6.31
C VAL A 43 -4.38 -6.72 6.14
N LYS A 44 -4.50 -7.95 6.63
CA LYS A 44 -3.40 -8.92 6.57
C LYS A 44 -3.13 -9.34 5.14
N ILE A 45 -1.85 -9.40 4.81
CA ILE A 45 -1.41 -9.89 3.52
C ILE A 45 -1.27 -11.41 3.60
N PRO A 46 -1.82 -12.16 2.62
CA PRO A 46 -1.69 -13.61 2.63
C PRO A 46 -0.24 -14.05 2.72
N SER A 47 0.03 -15.07 3.52
CA SER A 47 1.39 -15.50 3.82
C SER A 47 2.14 -16.06 2.63
N GLU A 48 1.41 -16.48 1.59
CA GLU A 48 2.05 -17.05 0.40
C GLU A 48 2.62 -16.02 -0.56
N LEU A 49 2.37 -14.71 -0.31
CA LEU A 49 2.89 -13.66 -1.18
C LEU A 49 4.30 -13.25 -0.79
N GLU A 50 4.99 -12.60 -1.72
CA GLU A 50 6.37 -12.15 -1.49
C GLU A 50 6.47 -11.08 -0.41
N ILE A 51 5.43 -10.26 -0.28
CA ILE A 51 5.38 -9.19 0.73
C ILE A 51 4.62 -9.72 1.94
N SER A 52 5.15 -9.49 3.12
CA SER A 52 4.49 -9.95 4.35
C SER A 52 4.07 -8.77 5.21
N GLY A 53 3.16 -9.03 6.14
CA GLY A 53 2.71 -8.03 7.10
C GLY A 53 1.26 -7.66 6.90
N ALA A 54 0.94 -6.40 7.16
CA ALA A 54 -0.42 -5.90 7.04
C ALA A 54 -0.44 -4.51 6.42
N VAL A 55 -1.50 -4.25 5.65
CA VAL A 55 -1.73 -2.94 5.06
C VAL A 55 -2.45 -2.07 6.09
N LEU A 56 -1.96 -0.85 6.27
CA LEU A 56 -2.58 0.10 7.21
C LEU A 56 -3.60 0.93 6.46
N ALA A 57 -4.86 0.45 6.45
CA ALA A 57 -5.90 1.05 5.62
C ALA A 57 -6.34 2.43 6.11
N ASP A 58 -6.02 2.79 7.34
CA ASP A 58 -6.35 4.13 7.86
C ASP A 58 -5.22 5.14 7.64
N GLN A 59 -4.18 4.77 6.90
CA GLN A 59 -3.07 5.67 6.62
C GLN A 59 -2.94 5.93 5.11
N VAL A 60 -4.05 6.29 4.50
CA VAL A 60 -4.05 6.66 3.08
C VAL A 60 -3.32 7.99 2.92
N LYS A 61 -2.39 8.03 1.97
CA LYS A 61 -1.69 9.28 1.68
C LYS A 61 -1.29 9.35 0.22
N SER A 62 -1.04 10.56 -0.23
CA SER A 62 -0.58 10.82 -1.58
C SER A 62 0.94 10.74 -1.61
N LEU A 63 1.48 10.16 -2.68
CA LEU A 63 2.92 9.93 -2.80
C LEU A 63 3.37 10.32 -4.19
N ASP A 64 4.48 11.07 -4.27
CA ASP A 64 5.14 11.36 -5.53
C ASP A 64 6.01 10.15 -5.88
N TRP A 65 5.44 9.22 -6.63
CA TRP A 65 6.10 7.95 -6.86
C TRP A 65 7.32 8.07 -7.77
N LYS A 66 7.35 9.07 -8.63
CA LYS A 66 8.52 9.27 -9.50
C LYS A 66 9.70 9.80 -8.70
N ALA A 67 9.45 10.80 -7.87
CA ALA A 67 10.51 11.39 -7.07
C ALA A 67 11.12 10.38 -6.10
N ARG A 68 10.34 9.38 -5.71
CA ARG A 68 10.80 8.35 -4.78
C ARG A 68 11.33 7.11 -5.46
N ASN A 69 11.39 7.10 -6.78
CA ASN A 69 11.88 5.94 -7.55
C ASN A 69 11.13 4.67 -7.17
N ALA A 70 9.82 4.76 -7.07
CA ALA A 70 8.99 3.63 -6.70
C ALA A 70 9.10 2.52 -7.73
N GLU A 71 9.14 1.27 -7.25
CA GLU A 71 9.25 0.09 -8.09
C GLU A 71 8.09 -0.83 -7.83
N PHE A 72 7.56 -1.41 -8.91
CA PHE A 72 6.53 -2.43 -8.80
C PHE A 72 7.13 -3.73 -8.24
N ILE A 73 6.44 -4.35 -7.28
CA ILE A 73 6.87 -5.61 -6.71
C ILE A 73 5.94 -6.73 -7.12
N ILE A 74 4.68 -6.65 -6.69
CA ILE A 74 3.67 -7.66 -7.04
C ILE A 74 2.32 -6.98 -7.20
N LYS A 75 1.41 -7.69 -7.85
CA LYS A 75 0.02 -7.25 -7.92
C LYS A 75 -0.73 -7.83 -6.72
N MET A 76 -1.33 -6.96 -5.92
CA MET A 76 -2.08 -7.40 -4.76
C MET A 76 -3.38 -8.08 -5.21
N PRO A 77 -3.72 -9.25 -4.65
CA PRO A 77 -4.96 -9.94 -5.02
C PRO A 77 -6.21 -9.09 -4.79
N ALA A 78 -7.21 -9.31 -5.63
CA ALA A 78 -8.45 -8.54 -5.55
C ALA A 78 -9.12 -8.64 -4.19
N ILE A 79 -9.07 -9.81 -3.56
CA ILE A 79 -9.70 -9.99 -2.26
C ILE A 79 -9.08 -9.08 -1.20
N VAL A 80 -7.76 -8.88 -1.26
CA VAL A 80 -7.05 -7.99 -0.35
C VAL A 80 -7.43 -6.54 -0.66
N MET A 81 -7.43 -6.18 -1.94
CA MET A 81 -7.78 -4.83 -2.36
C MET A 81 -9.21 -4.48 -1.95
N ASN A 82 -10.14 -5.41 -2.11
CA ASN A 82 -11.53 -5.18 -1.73
C ASN A 82 -11.67 -4.93 -0.23
N GLU A 83 -10.92 -5.65 0.58
CA GLU A 83 -10.94 -5.43 2.02
C GLU A 83 -10.36 -4.07 2.38
N ILE A 84 -9.28 -3.67 1.71
CA ILE A 84 -8.68 -2.36 1.95
C ILE A 84 -9.69 -1.27 1.62
N PHE A 85 -10.32 -1.35 0.44
CA PHE A 85 -11.30 -0.35 0.01
C PHE A 85 -12.49 -0.27 0.96
N ALA A 86 -12.97 -1.43 1.43
CA ALA A 86 -14.09 -1.45 2.37
C ALA A 86 -13.74 -0.72 3.66
N LYS A 87 -12.54 -0.94 4.18
CA LYS A 87 -12.10 -0.27 5.40
C LYS A 87 -11.88 1.22 5.19
N VAL A 88 -11.25 1.59 4.09
CA VAL A 88 -11.04 3.00 3.76
C VAL A 88 -12.39 3.71 3.64
N GLN A 89 -13.36 3.07 3.00
CA GLN A 89 -14.67 3.67 2.79
C GLN A 89 -15.36 4.01 4.11
N THR A 90 -15.18 3.18 5.14
CA THR A 90 -15.80 3.45 6.44
C THR A 90 -15.29 4.75 7.07
N LEU A 91 -14.13 5.21 6.66
CA LEU A 91 -13.53 6.43 7.19
C LEU A 91 -14.02 7.69 6.45
N LEU A 92 -14.73 7.51 5.33
CA LEU A 92 -15.13 8.62 4.47
C LEU A 92 -16.58 9.03 4.65
N GLN A 93 -17.30 8.40 5.53
CA GLN A 93 -18.71 8.66 5.76
C GLN A 93 -18.95 9.52 6.98
#